data_11c5d7f8bc45fa1f431476affe94d804
#
_entry.id   11c5d7f8bc45fa1f431476affe94d804
#
_cell.length_a   1.000
_cell.length_b   1.000
_cell.length_c   1.000
_cell.angle_alpha   90.00
_cell.angle_beta   90.00
_cell.angle_gamma   90.00
#
_symmetry.space_group_name_H-M   'P 1'
#
loop_
_entity.id
_entity.type
_entity.pdbx_description
1 polymer ?
#
loop_
_entity_poly.entity_id
_entity_poly.type
_entity_poly.pdbx_seq_one_letter_code
_entity_poly.pdbx_strand_id
1 'polypeptide(L)'
;MTDRKIRIAVLGTGSRWRSLSTTYMKHPNAEVVALCDIAEGAPEQAIEKIHTAYDCTPEIYRSYEEMIKSAKYDAIIIACDPDIQVDYAVNEMDRGIHVMTEVPAAYTIDQCYSLVNAVKRNGVKYQLAEQTRYWNFITRWRHMAEREEFGKIYYAEGEYLHFEQKWDFFRHKLTNARLTTNDPSYHNDPDYVCSWRYRTFMDPILYLPHELSPLLSITGGRITRVSCMGTKQGSYYTKGFDVRDLECAIMHNSNDAIFCLRAGFTTPFGRKQGTSAHWYQIKGTKQSVEWSRSTLDKPKAYVHGEDWSEHPEWGTADPEAAEEFRNAAHGGADYYPMHFFMDAILNDTEPSMDVYQAVETAAPAILAAESARRGGELIEVPDFRI
;
A
#
# COMPACT_ATOMS: atom_id res chain seq x y z
N MET A 1 -18.41 22.44 -5.53
CA MET A 1 -17.86 21.24 -6.20
C MET A 1 -18.20 21.35 -7.66
N THR A 2 -17.27 21.05 -8.54
CA THR A 2 -17.53 21.07 -9.99
C THR A 2 -18.38 19.85 -10.38
N ASP A 3 -19.31 20.00 -11.34
CA ASP A 3 -20.09 18.87 -11.89
C ASP A 3 -19.26 17.97 -12.84
N ARG A 4 -17.94 18.21 -12.92
CA ARG A 4 -17.04 17.46 -13.79
C ARG A 4 -16.86 16.03 -13.26
N LYS A 5 -17.21 15.04 -14.08
CA LYS A 5 -16.88 13.63 -13.85
C LYS A 5 -15.49 13.33 -14.39
N ILE A 6 -14.75 12.51 -13.65
CA ILE A 6 -13.48 11.92 -14.07
C ILE A 6 -13.76 10.46 -14.44
N ARG A 7 -13.55 10.15 -15.71
CA ARG A 7 -13.73 8.79 -16.23
C ARG A 7 -12.54 7.94 -15.83
N ILE A 8 -12.81 6.80 -15.22
CA ILE A 8 -11.79 5.94 -14.61
C ILE A 8 -11.81 4.58 -15.29
N ALA A 9 -10.65 4.13 -15.77
CA ALA A 9 -10.40 2.75 -16.10
C ALA A 9 -9.81 2.00 -14.90
N VAL A 10 -10.01 0.69 -14.84
CA VAL A 10 -9.42 -0.18 -13.82
C VAL A 10 -8.70 -1.33 -14.49
N LEU A 11 -7.42 -1.50 -14.19
CA LEU A 11 -6.61 -2.63 -14.61
C LEU A 11 -6.32 -3.53 -13.40
N GLY A 12 -6.82 -4.76 -13.44
CA GLY A 12 -6.81 -5.69 -12.33
C GLY A 12 -8.06 -5.57 -11.46
N THR A 13 -9.05 -6.45 -11.71
CA THR A 13 -10.33 -6.48 -11.01
C THR A 13 -10.41 -7.59 -9.95
N GLY A 14 -9.25 -8.02 -9.45
CA GLY A 14 -9.09 -9.04 -8.43
C GLY A 14 -9.71 -8.66 -7.08
N SER A 15 -9.35 -9.43 -6.04
CA SER A 15 -9.91 -9.24 -4.69
C SER A 15 -9.65 -7.85 -4.11
N ARG A 16 -8.48 -7.28 -4.38
CA ARG A 16 -8.12 -5.95 -3.85
C ARG A 16 -9.05 -4.88 -4.41
N TRP A 17 -9.18 -4.77 -5.74
CA TRP A 17 -10.12 -3.86 -6.34
C TRP A 17 -11.55 -4.08 -5.83
N ARG A 18 -12.03 -5.34 -5.82
CA ARG A 18 -13.38 -5.64 -5.34
C ARG A 18 -13.62 -5.23 -3.88
N SER A 19 -12.60 -5.27 -3.03
CA SER A 19 -12.73 -4.79 -1.64
C SER A 19 -12.84 -3.27 -1.54
N LEU A 20 -12.27 -2.52 -2.48
CA LEU A 20 -12.20 -1.07 -2.49
C LEU A 20 -13.27 -0.40 -3.35
N SER A 21 -13.76 -1.10 -4.39
CA SER A 21 -14.62 -0.52 -5.43
C SER A 21 -15.81 0.27 -4.88
N THR A 22 -16.55 -0.30 -3.91
CA THR A 22 -17.70 0.36 -3.31
C THR A 22 -17.34 1.59 -2.48
N THR A 23 -16.12 1.67 -1.96
CA THR A 23 -15.61 2.85 -1.24
C THR A 23 -15.14 3.91 -2.22
N TYR A 24 -14.38 3.53 -3.23
CA TYR A 24 -13.83 4.47 -4.23
C TYR A 24 -14.93 5.14 -5.05
N MET A 25 -15.95 4.39 -5.40
CA MET A 25 -17.07 4.93 -6.18
C MET A 25 -18.01 5.86 -5.40
N LYS A 26 -17.84 6.00 -4.10
CA LYS A 26 -18.55 7.01 -3.30
C LYS A 26 -18.12 8.44 -3.64
N HIS A 27 -16.95 8.62 -4.24
CA HIS A 27 -16.53 9.95 -4.64
C HIS A 27 -17.47 10.51 -5.73
N PRO A 28 -18.10 11.67 -5.50
CA PRO A 28 -19.19 12.16 -6.37
C PRO A 28 -18.75 12.44 -7.81
N ASN A 29 -17.47 12.69 -8.04
CA ASN A 29 -16.91 12.97 -9.35
C ASN A 29 -16.30 11.73 -10.04
N ALA A 30 -16.28 10.56 -9.39
CA ALA A 30 -15.74 9.32 -9.97
C ALA A 30 -16.78 8.66 -10.88
N GLU A 31 -16.35 8.21 -12.05
CA GLU A 31 -17.16 7.43 -12.99
C GLU A 31 -16.30 6.30 -13.56
N VAL A 32 -16.55 5.06 -13.14
CA VAL A 32 -15.82 3.90 -13.69
C VAL A 32 -16.44 3.52 -15.04
N VAL A 33 -15.63 3.63 -16.10
CA VAL A 33 -16.08 3.41 -17.49
C VAL A 33 -15.51 2.14 -18.12
N ALA A 34 -14.40 1.60 -17.59
CA ALA A 34 -13.77 0.41 -18.15
C ALA A 34 -13.18 -0.47 -17.04
N LEU A 35 -13.32 -1.77 -17.16
CA LEU A 35 -12.70 -2.80 -16.33
C LEU A 35 -11.89 -3.74 -17.20
N CYS A 36 -10.63 -3.98 -16.85
CA CYS A 36 -9.76 -4.90 -17.58
C CYS A 36 -9.13 -5.92 -16.62
N ASP A 37 -9.27 -7.20 -16.97
CA ASP A 37 -8.57 -8.29 -16.26
C ASP A 37 -8.39 -9.47 -17.21
N ILE A 38 -7.27 -10.16 -17.11
CA ILE A 38 -6.97 -11.36 -17.88
C ILE A 38 -7.77 -12.60 -17.40
N ALA A 39 -8.26 -12.58 -16.17
CA ALA A 39 -9.14 -13.62 -15.63
C ALA A 39 -10.59 -13.34 -16.03
N GLU A 40 -11.17 -14.23 -16.80
CA GLU A 40 -12.50 -14.01 -17.42
C GLU A 40 -13.62 -13.70 -16.43
N GLY A 41 -13.65 -14.37 -15.28
CA GLY A 41 -14.70 -14.15 -14.26
C GLY A 41 -14.45 -12.96 -13.33
N ALA A 42 -13.31 -12.29 -13.39
CA ALA A 42 -12.97 -11.25 -12.41
C ALA A 42 -13.70 -9.91 -12.66
N PRO A 43 -13.80 -9.39 -13.91
CA PRO A 43 -14.55 -8.18 -14.18
C PRO A 43 -16.06 -8.34 -13.91
N GLU A 44 -16.65 -9.49 -14.25
CA GLU A 44 -18.07 -9.77 -13.99
C GLU A 44 -18.39 -9.74 -12.49
N GLN A 45 -17.56 -10.39 -11.68
CA GLN A 45 -17.69 -10.33 -10.21
C GLN A 45 -17.51 -8.91 -9.67
N ALA A 46 -16.65 -8.11 -10.31
CA ALA A 46 -16.46 -6.71 -9.93
C ALA A 46 -17.70 -5.89 -10.27
N ILE A 47 -18.30 -6.07 -11.44
CA ILE A 47 -19.54 -5.40 -11.85
C ILE A 47 -20.69 -5.77 -10.91
N GLU A 48 -20.90 -7.04 -10.62
CA GLU A 48 -21.95 -7.50 -9.71
C GLU A 48 -21.83 -6.77 -8.36
N LYS A 49 -20.61 -6.66 -7.82
CA LYS A 49 -20.39 -5.94 -6.58
C LYS A 49 -20.66 -4.45 -6.68
N ILE A 50 -20.27 -3.81 -7.80
CA ILE A 50 -20.49 -2.39 -8.03
C ILE A 50 -21.99 -2.11 -8.16
N HIS A 51 -22.75 -2.90 -8.91
CA HIS A 51 -24.19 -2.75 -9.09
C HIS A 51 -25.00 -2.83 -7.80
N THR A 52 -24.49 -3.48 -6.76
CA THR A 52 -25.16 -3.44 -5.44
C THR A 52 -25.16 -2.07 -4.79
N ALA A 53 -24.29 -1.16 -5.24
CA ALA A 53 -24.07 0.15 -4.62
C ALA A 53 -24.25 1.33 -5.59
N TYR A 54 -24.04 1.12 -6.89
CA TYR A 54 -24.02 2.20 -7.90
C TYR A 54 -24.60 1.74 -9.23
N ASP A 55 -25.36 2.63 -9.87
CA ASP A 55 -25.90 2.41 -11.21
C ASP A 55 -24.84 2.83 -12.24
N CYS A 56 -23.93 1.93 -12.56
CA CYS A 56 -22.96 2.11 -13.63
C CYS A 56 -22.70 0.80 -14.37
N THR A 57 -22.41 0.87 -15.66
CA THR A 57 -22.15 -0.28 -16.51
C THR A 57 -20.85 -0.06 -17.26
N PRO A 58 -19.68 -0.28 -16.61
CA PRO A 58 -18.39 -0.16 -17.27
C PRO A 58 -18.24 -1.23 -18.36
N GLU A 59 -17.54 -0.88 -19.44
CA GLU A 59 -17.16 -1.84 -20.48
C GLU A 59 -16.11 -2.82 -19.95
N ILE A 60 -16.20 -4.09 -20.37
CA ILE A 60 -15.26 -5.14 -19.99
C ILE A 60 -14.25 -5.39 -21.10
N TYR A 61 -12.98 -5.43 -20.71
CA TYR A 61 -11.86 -5.76 -21.58
C TYR A 61 -11.08 -6.95 -21.02
N ARG A 62 -10.63 -7.84 -21.90
CA ARG A 62 -9.81 -9.02 -21.56
C ARG A 62 -8.32 -8.78 -21.82
N SER A 63 -8.00 -7.72 -22.51
CA SER A 63 -6.66 -7.33 -22.89
C SER A 63 -6.48 -5.84 -22.63
N TYR A 64 -5.34 -5.50 -22.07
CA TYR A 64 -4.92 -4.12 -21.86
C TYR A 64 -4.83 -3.36 -23.19
N GLU A 65 -4.29 -4.02 -24.23
CA GLU A 65 -4.13 -3.45 -25.57
C GLU A 65 -5.47 -3.13 -26.24
N GLU A 66 -6.52 -3.91 -25.98
CA GLU A 66 -7.87 -3.60 -26.46
C GLU A 66 -8.46 -2.42 -25.70
N MET A 67 -8.31 -2.39 -24.36
CA MET A 67 -8.81 -1.31 -23.55
C MET A 67 -8.20 0.04 -23.95
N ILE A 68 -6.89 0.12 -24.13
CA ILE A 68 -6.24 1.40 -24.48
C ILE A 68 -6.57 1.90 -25.89
N LYS A 69 -7.02 1.03 -26.80
CA LYS A 69 -7.45 1.41 -28.16
C LYS A 69 -8.89 1.89 -28.22
N SER A 70 -9.75 1.35 -27.35
CA SER A 70 -11.21 1.50 -27.47
C SER A 70 -11.80 2.38 -26.39
N ALA A 71 -11.36 2.23 -25.13
CA ALA A 71 -11.88 2.99 -24.00
C ALA A 71 -11.34 4.43 -23.97
N LYS A 72 -12.19 5.34 -23.50
CA LYS A 72 -11.80 6.74 -23.24
C LYS A 72 -11.95 7.03 -21.76
N TYR A 73 -10.85 7.32 -21.11
CA TYR A 73 -10.77 7.64 -19.68
C TYR A 73 -9.76 8.73 -19.41
N ASP A 74 -9.87 9.37 -18.26
CA ASP A 74 -9.04 10.48 -17.84
C ASP A 74 -8.01 10.01 -16.79
N ALA A 75 -8.35 8.93 -16.08
CA ALA A 75 -7.50 8.33 -15.04
C ALA A 75 -7.62 6.81 -15.05
N ILE A 76 -6.60 6.13 -14.53
CA ILE A 76 -6.60 4.68 -14.37
C ILE A 76 -6.20 4.28 -12.95
N ILE A 77 -6.85 3.25 -12.42
CA ILE A 77 -6.45 2.56 -11.18
C ILE A 77 -5.83 1.23 -11.58
N ILE A 78 -4.60 0.99 -11.16
CA ILE A 78 -3.85 -0.22 -11.46
C ILE A 78 -3.72 -1.05 -10.18
N ALA A 79 -4.37 -2.21 -10.16
CA ALA A 79 -4.38 -3.17 -9.05
C ALA A 79 -3.99 -4.57 -9.53
N CYS A 80 -2.99 -4.62 -10.40
CA CYS A 80 -2.42 -5.86 -10.95
C CYS A 80 -1.18 -6.31 -10.15
N ASP A 81 -0.49 -7.31 -10.67
CA ASP A 81 0.69 -7.88 -10.03
C ASP A 81 1.82 -6.83 -9.90
N PRO A 82 2.47 -6.70 -8.73
CA PRO A 82 3.37 -5.59 -8.44
C PRO A 82 4.64 -5.57 -9.30
N ASP A 83 5.08 -6.71 -9.83
CA ASP A 83 6.26 -6.84 -10.69
C ASP A 83 6.06 -6.21 -12.07
N ILE A 84 4.81 -6.09 -12.53
CA ILE A 84 4.45 -5.57 -13.86
C ILE A 84 3.65 -4.26 -13.84
N GLN A 85 3.16 -3.83 -12.67
CA GLN A 85 2.27 -2.67 -12.61
C GLN A 85 2.94 -1.37 -13.06
N VAL A 86 4.27 -1.24 -12.87
CA VAL A 86 5.00 -0.03 -13.25
C VAL A 86 5.04 0.16 -14.76
N ASP A 87 5.16 -0.92 -15.53
CA ASP A 87 5.18 -0.85 -17.00
C ASP A 87 3.85 -0.29 -17.52
N TYR A 88 2.73 -0.74 -16.95
CA TYR A 88 1.40 -0.19 -17.26
C TYR A 88 1.26 1.26 -16.80
N ALA A 89 1.73 1.58 -15.59
CA ALA A 89 1.66 2.94 -15.07
C ALA A 89 2.43 3.93 -15.94
N VAL A 90 3.64 3.58 -16.34
CA VAL A 90 4.47 4.41 -17.24
C VAL A 90 3.80 4.57 -18.61
N ASN A 91 3.29 3.49 -19.19
CA ASN A 91 2.58 3.55 -20.48
C ASN A 91 1.36 4.49 -20.41
N GLU A 92 0.56 4.42 -19.35
CA GLU A 92 -0.60 5.30 -19.19
C GLU A 92 -0.20 6.77 -18.98
N MET A 93 0.84 7.01 -18.17
CA MET A 93 1.36 8.36 -17.99
C MET A 93 1.90 8.96 -19.31
N ASP A 94 2.54 8.13 -20.14
CA ASP A 94 3.02 8.55 -21.48
C ASP A 94 1.88 8.84 -22.47
N ARG A 95 0.69 8.33 -22.19
CA ARG A 95 -0.54 8.67 -22.91
C ARG A 95 -1.26 9.89 -22.34
N GLY A 96 -0.72 10.53 -21.31
CA GLY A 96 -1.33 11.69 -20.64
C GLY A 96 -2.44 11.34 -19.65
N ILE A 97 -2.52 10.08 -19.20
CA ILE A 97 -3.53 9.59 -18.26
C ILE A 97 -3.01 9.71 -16.82
N HIS A 98 -3.83 10.19 -15.90
CA HIS A 98 -3.53 10.20 -14.47
C HIS A 98 -3.57 8.79 -13.90
N VAL A 99 -2.66 8.45 -13.00
CA VAL A 99 -2.46 7.07 -12.54
C VAL A 99 -2.54 6.96 -11.02
N MET A 100 -3.30 6.01 -10.51
CA MET A 100 -3.21 5.52 -9.13
C MET A 100 -2.84 4.04 -9.14
N THR A 101 -1.78 3.65 -8.39
CA THR A 101 -1.37 2.24 -8.27
C THR A 101 -1.58 1.71 -6.87
N GLU A 102 -1.76 0.38 -6.74
CA GLU A 102 -1.72 -0.32 -5.47
C GLU A 102 -0.28 -0.45 -4.94
N VAL A 103 -0.17 -0.76 -3.65
CA VAL A 103 1.09 -0.97 -2.93
C VAL A 103 1.65 -2.36 -3.26
N PRO A 104 3.00 -2.46 -3.41
CA PRO A 104 4.03 -1.41 -3.41
C PRO A 104 4.09 -0.64 -4.73
N ALA A 105 4.60 0.59 -4.70
CA ALA A 105 4.70 1.43 -5.91
C ALA A 105 5.61 0.81 -6.98
N ALA A 106 6.70 0.15 -6.57
CA ALA A 106 7.68 -0.45 -7.45
C ALA A 106 8.28 -1.73 -6.82
N TYR A 107 8.85 -2.57 -7.65
CA TYR A 107 9.49 -3.84 -7.29
C TYR A 107 11.01 -3.81 -7.47
N THR A 108 11.52 -2.84 -8.24
CA THR A 108 12.96 -2.59 -8.46
C THR A 108 13.28 -1.11 -8.38
N ILE A 109 14.55 -0.77 -8.15
CA ILE A 109 15.04 0.62 -8.14
C ILE A 109 14.87 1.27 -9.52
N ASP A 110 15.10 0.53 -10.61
CA ASP A 110 14.91 1.03 -11.97
C ASP A 110 13.43 1.41 -12.22
N GLN A 111 12.49 0.63 -11.67
CA GLN A 111 11.08 0.96 -11.72
C GLN A 111 10.75 2.23 -10.93
N CYS A 112 11.42 2.49 -9.79
CA CYS A 112 11.26 3.76 -9.07
C CYS A 112 11.67 4.95 -9.95
N TYR A 113 12.82 4.87 -10.62
CA TYR A 113 13.25 5.91 -11.56
C TYR A 113 12.28 6.05 -12.74
N SER A 114 11.76 4.94 -13.26
CA SER A 114 10.83 4.95 -14.39
C SER A 114 9.55 5.71 -14.04
N LEU A 115 8.98 5.49 -12.84
CA LEU A 115 7.81 6.23 -12.35
C LEU A 115 8.08 7.72 -12.24
N VAL A 116 9.16 8.11 -11.55
CA VAL A 116 9.52 9.51 -11.35
C VAL A 116 9.74 10.21 -12.70
N ASN A 117 10.47 9.58 -13.61
CA ASN A 117 10.73 10.13 -14.94
C ASN A 117 9.46 10.27 -15.77
N ALA A 118 8.51 9.33 -15.65
CA ALA A 118 7.24 9.41 -16.37
C ALA A 118 6.40 10.58 -15.88
N VAL A 119 6.30 10.80 -14.58
CA VAL A 119 5.60 11.97 -14.02
C VAL A 119 6.28 13.27 -14.43
N LYS A 120 7.62 13.36 -14.30
CA LYS A 120 8.39 14.57 -14.68
C LYS A 120 8.17 14.96 -16.15
N ARG A 121 8.17 14.03 -17.08
CA ARG A 121 8.05 14.33 -18.51
C ARG A 121 6.63 14.62 -18.97
N ASN A 122 5.62 14.05 -18.30
CA ASN A 122 4.22 14.11 -18.75
C ASN A 122 3.34 15.07 -17.95
N GLY A 123 3.77 15.48 -16.74
CA GLY A 123 3.00 16.40 -15.88
C GLY A 123 1.66 15.85 -15.41
N VAL A 124 1.47 14.53 -15.45
CA VAL A 124 0.26 13.85 -14.98
C VAL A 124 0.31 13.61 -13.47
N LYS A 125 -0.86 13.42 -12.85
CA LYS A 125 -0.93 13.07 -11.42
C LYS A 125 -0.69 11.57 -11.26
N TYR A 126 0.21 11.24 -10.34
CA TYR A 126 0.42 9.86 -9.88
C TYR A 126 0.19 9.80 -8.37
N GLN A 127 -0.58 8.82 -7.92
CA GLN A 127 -0.79 8.56 -6.50
C GLN A 127 -0.62 7.08 -6.17
N LEU A 128 0.04 6.79 -5.06
CA LEU A 128 0.04 5.45 -4.47
C LEU A 128 -1.20 5.30 -3.57
N ALA A 129 -1.91 4.18 -3.70
CA ALA A 129 -3.09 3.86 -2.90
C ALA A 129 -2.71 3.34 -1.50
N GLU A 130 -1.84 4.07 -0.80
CA GLU A 130 -1.38 3.74 0.53
C GLU A 130 -2.32 4.30 1.60
N GLN A 131 -3.14 3.44 2.19
CA GLN A 131 -4.19 3.84 3.14
C GLN A 131 -3.72 4.03 4.57
N THR A 132 -2.64 3.34 5.02
CA THR A 132 -2.27 3.28 6.45
C THR A 132 -1.85 4.63 7.01
N ARG A 133 -1.34 5.53 6.18
CA ARG A 133 -0.98 6.90 6.57
C ARG A 133 -2.18 7.76 6.97
N TYR A 134 -3.39 7.36 6.63
CA TYR A 134 -4.63 8.08 6.92
C TYR A 134 -5.39 7.51 8.12
N TRP A 135 -4.86 6.53 8.83
CA TRP A 135 -5.44 6.13 10.09
C TRP A 135 -5.53 7.31 11.04
N ASN A 136 -6.62 7.35 11.77
CA ASN A 136 -6.93 8.48 12.64
C ASN A 136 -5.79 8.76 13.65
N PHE A 137 -5.23 7.73 14.28
CA PHE A 137 -4.11 7.91 15.21
C PHE A 137 -2.83 8.39 14.50
N ILE A 138 -2.56 7.96 13.27
CA ILE A 138 -1.43 8.45 12.48
C ILE A 138 -1.60 9.95 12.17
N THR A 139 -2.80 10.35 11.76
CA THR A 139 -3.13 11.76 11.53
C THR A 139 -2.97 12.59 12.82
N ARG A 140 -3.43 12.07 13.97
CA ARG A 140 -3.22 12.72 15.27
C ARG A 140 -1.75 12.86 15.63
N TRP A 141 -0.96 11.79 15.49
CA TRP A 141 0.48 11.82 15.77
C TRP A 141 1.23 12.77 14.83
N ARG A 142 0.81 12.85 13.57
CA ARG A 142 1.34 13.86 12.62
C ARG A 142 1.05 15.29 13.11
N HIS A 143 -0.17 15.60 13.51
CA HIS A 143 -0.50 16.91 14.09
C HIS A 143 0.26 17.19 15.38
N MET A 144 0.53 16.19 16.22
CA MET A 144 1.39 16.34 17.40
C MET A 144 2.84 16.68 16.99
N ALA A 145 3.35 16.05 15.92
CA ALA A 145 4.68 16.38 15.40
C ALA A 145 4.74 17.80 14.82
N GLU A 146 3.73 18.23 14.09
CA GLU A 146 3.58 19.59 13.56
C GLU A 146 3.53 20.65 14.66
N ARG A 147 2.98 20.33 15.82
CA ARG A 147 2.98 21.19 17.03
C ARG A 147 4.21 21.02 17.91
N GLU A 148 5.24 20.27 17.44
CA GLU A 148 6.50 20.01 18.16
C GLU A 148 6.33 19.36 19.54
N GLU A 149 5.24 18.61 19.74
CA GLU A 149 4.95 17.93 21.02
C GLU A 149 5.96 16.82 21.30
N PHE A 150 6.49 16.14 20.29
CA PHE A 150 7.55 15.14 20.44
C PHE A 150 8.93 15.74 20.74
N GLY A 151 9.13 17.04 20.50
CA GLY A 151 10.48 17.60 20.39
C GLY A 151 11.23 16.98 19.19
N LYS A 152 12.51 16.69 19.34
CA LYS A 152 13.28 15.98 18.31
C LYS A 152 12.88 14.50 18.31
N ILE A 153 12.27 14.04 17.23
CA ILE A 153 12.04 12.60 17.01
C ILE A 153 13.37 11.96 16.61
N TYR A 154 13.81 10.94 17.34
CA TYR A 154 15.06 10.23 17.09
C TYR A 154 14.87 8.73 16.84
N TYR A 155 13.67 8.18 17.09
CA TYR A 155 13.36 6.77 16.87
C TYR A 155 11.92 6.59 16.39
N ALA A 156 11.74 5.69 15.43
CA ALA A 156 10.45 5.23 14.96
C ALA A 156 10.48 3.70 14.76
N GLU A 157 9.39 3.04 15.09
CA GLU A 157 9.27 1.59 14.96
C GLU A 157 7.94 1.22 14.34
N GLY A 158 7.95 0.20 13.44
CA GLY A 158 6.76 -0.35 12.82
C GLY A 158 6.88 -1.84 12.56
N GLU A 159 5.75 -2.52 12.57
CA GLU A 159 5.70 -3.94 12.20
C GLU A 159 4.48 -4.27 11.35
N TYR A 160 4.74 -5.04 10.30
CA TYR A 160 3.78 -5.61 9.39
C TYR A 160 3.83 -7.13 9.52
N LEU A 161 3.06 -7.68 10.48
CA LEU A 161 3.07 -9.10 10.78
C LEU A 161 1.73 -9.73 10.44
N HIS A 162 1.75 -10.66 9.50
CA HIS A 162 0.63 -11.48 9.11
C HIS A 162 0.86 -12.95 9.44
N PHE A 163 -0.22 -13.68 9.65
CA PHE A 163 -0.20 -15.12 9.71
C PHE A 163 -1.10 -15.68 8.62
N GLU A 164 -0.54 -15.79 7.42
CA GLU A 164 -1.21 -16.31 6.25
C GLU A 164 -1.10 -17.84 6.25
N GLN A 165 -2.09 -18.50 6.79
CA GLN A 165 -2.13 -19.97 6.82
C GLN A 165 -2.39 -20.59 5.46
N LYS A 166 -3.00 -19.81 4.56
CA LYS A 166 -3.40 -20.29 3.23
C LYS A 166 -3.03 -19.25 2.19
N TRP A 167 -1.98 -19.54 1.45
CA TRP A 167 -1.59 -18.74 0.31
C TRP A 167 -2.40 -19.16 -0.91
N ASP A 168 -2.95 -18.17 -1.63
CA ASP A 168 -3.57 -18.39 -2.93
C ASP A 168 -2.46 -18.47 -3.99
N PHE A 169 -1.98 -19.66 -4.29
CA PHE A 169 -0.88 -19.82 -5.25
C PHE A 169 -1.36 -19.86 -6.70
N PHE A 170 -2.55 -20.37 -6.94
CA PHE A 170 -3.13 -20.50 -8.27
C PHE A 170 -4.56 -19.96 -8.28
N ARG A 171 -4.99 -19.50 -9.46
CA ARG A 171 -6.38 -19.11 -9.70
C ARG A 171 -6.90 -19.79 -10.96
N HIS A 172 -8.10 -20.33 -10.88
CA HIS A 172 -8.79 -20.84 -12.05
C HIS A 172 -9.20 -19.70 -12.99
N LYS A 173 -8.87 -19.82 -14.28
CA LYS A 173 -9.04 -18.73 -15.28
C LYS A 173 -10.50 -18.27 -15.42
N LEU A 174 -11.44 -19.22 -15.48
CA LEU A 174 -12.86 -18.90 -15.70
C LEU A 174 -13.59 -18.47 -14.44
N THR A 175 -13.39 -19.19 -13.34
CA THR A 175 -14.19 -19.01 -12.12
C THR A 175 -13.53 -18.09 -11.11
N ASN A 176 -12.25 -17.73 -11.32
CA ASN A 176 -11.40 -17.05 -10.35
C ASN A 176 -11.31 -17.76 -8.99
N ALA A 177 -11.66 -19.04 -8.96
CA ALA A 177 -11.49 -19.87 -7.77
C ALA A 177 -10.01 -20.00 -7.42
N ARG A 178 -9.72 -19.92 -6.12
CA ARG A 178 -8.35 -19.89 -5.62
C ARG A 178 -7.95 -21.25 -5.10
N LEU A 179 -6.75 -21.67 -5.44
CA LEU A 179 -6.11 -22.85 -4.87
C LEU A 179 -4.99 -22.44 -3.93
N THR A 180 -5.02 -23.03 -2.75
CA THR A 180 -4.03 -22.82 -1.69
C THR A 180 -2.91 -23.87 -1.68
N THR A 181 -2.93 -24.79 -2.63
CA THR A 181 -1.88 -25.80 -2.80
C THR A 181 -0.68 -25.20 -3.50
N ASN A 182 0.52 -25.60 -3.10
CA ASN A 182 1.79 -25.30 -3.80
C ASN A 182 2.23 -26.48 -4.68
N ASP A 183 1.33 -27.37 -5.08
CA ASP A 183 1.62 -28.51 -5.96
C ASP A 183 2.06 -27.99 -7.34
N PRO A 184 3.29 -28.29 -7.78
CA PRO A 184 3.82 -27.82 -9.03
C PRO A 184 3.08 -28.32 -10.27
N SER A 185 2.23 -29.33 -10.16
CA SER A 185 1.41 -29.83 -11.29
C SER A 185 0.48 -28.75 -11.85
N TYR A 186 0.00 -27.83 -11.01
CA TYR A 186 -0.85 -26.71 -11.44
C TYR A 186 -0.12 -25.66 -12.27
N HIS A 187 1.22 -25.64 -12.29
CA HIS A 187 1.98 -24.72 -13.15
C HIS A 187 1.73 -24.94 -14.64
N ASN A 188 1.51 -26.18 -15.03
CA ASN A 188 1.30 -26.56 -16.41
C ASN A 188 -0.18 -26.86 -16.72
N ASP A 189 -1.06 -26.65 -15.77
CA ASP A 189 -2.50 -26.80 -15.97
C ASP A 189 -3.04 -25.61 -16.77
N PRO A 190 -3.63 -25.83 -17.96
CA PRO A 190 -4.10 -24.75 -18.82
C PRO A 190 -5.26 -23.94 -18.21
N ASP A 191 -5.97 -24.51 -17.24
CA ASP A 191 -7.12 -23.88 -16.58
C ASP A 191 -6.73 -22.98 -15.41
N TYR A 192 -5.44 -22.93 -15.04
CA TYR A 192 -4.96 -22.16 -13.91
C TYR A 192 -3.90 -21.14 -14.31
N VAL A 193 -3.81 -20.05 -13.55
CA VAL A 193 -2.72 -19.07 -13.60
C VAL A 193 -2.05 -19.01 -12.23
N CYS A 194 -0.72 -18.93 -12.25
CA CYS A 194 0.05 -18.66 -11.03
C CYS A 194 -0.28 -17.28 -10.48
N SER A 195 -0.45 -17.20 -9.17
CA SER A 195 -0.46 -15.91 -8.50
C SER A 195 0.94 -15.29 -8.53
N TRP A 196 1.00 -13.96 -8.44
CA TRP A 196 2.28 -13.26 -8.38
C TRP A 196 3.13 -13.68 -7.17
N ARG A 197 2.50 -14.01 -6.04
CA ARG A 197 3.20 -14.49 -4.83
C ARG A 197 4.00 -15.75 -5.05
N TYR A 198 3.48 -16.68 -5.84
CA TYR A 198 4.20 -17.89 -6.21
C TYR A 198 5.25 -17.62 -7.30
N ARG A 199 4.92 -16.74 -8.25
CA ARG A 199 5.80 -16.40 -9.39
C ARG A 199 7.02 -15.60 -8.96
N THR A 200 6.85 -14.62 -8.07
CA THR A 200 7.91 -13.69 -7.68
C THR A 200 8.59 -14.05 -6.35
N PHE A 201 7.98 -14.89 -5.52
CA PHE A 201 8.44 -15.16 -4.15
C PHE A 201 8.80 -13.87 -3.41
N MET A 202 7.88 -12.93 -3.41
CA MET A 202 8.08 -11.60 -2.87
C MET A 202 8.40 -11.61 -1.38
N ASP A 203 9.59 -11.14 -1.02
CA ASP A 203 10.02 -11.03 0.37
C ASP A 203 9.06 -10.14 1.19
N PRO A 204 8.72 -10.51 2.45
CA PRO A 204 7.75 -9.75 3.24
C PRO A 204 8.17 -8.29 3.49
N ILE A 205 9.48 -8.02 3.53
CA ILE A 205 10.00 -6.67 3.72
C ILE A 205 9.58 -5.68 2.62
N LEU A 206 9.20 -6.17 1.44
CA LEU A 206 8.70 -5.34 0.34
C LEU A 206 7.33 -4.70 0.64
N TYR A 207 6.63 -5.14 1.69
CA TYR A 207 5.39 -4.52 2.19
C TYR A 207 5.62 -3.37 3.18
N LEU A 208 6.87 -3.02 3.49
CA LEU A 208 7.18 -1.89 4.38
C LEU A 208 6.63 -0.52 3.96
N PRO A 209 6.20 -0.24 2.72
CA PRO A 209 5.47 1.00 2.45
C PRO A 209 4.32 1.27 3.42
N HIS A 210 3.64 0.22 3.92
CA HIS A 210 2.58 0.34 4.92
C HIS A 210 3.06 0.88 6.28
N GLU A 211 4.33 0.68 6.66
CA GLU A 211 4.93 1.22 7.87
C GLU A 211 5.72 2.50 7.60
N LEU A 212 6.44 2.54 6.48
CA LEU A 212 7.25 3.70 6.11
C LEU A 212 6.39 4.94 5.84
N SER A 213 5.28 4.78 5.12
CA SER A 213 4.41 5.90 4.76
C SER A 213 3.83 6.62 5.99
N PRO A 214 3.21 5.92 6.97
CA PRO A 214 2.78 6.55 8.22
C PRO A 214 3.92 7.21 8.98
N LEU A 215 5.03 6.51 9.18
CA LEU A 215 6.14 7.01 9.98
C LEU A 215 6.81 8.21 9.33
N LEU A 216 7.06 8.20 8.00
CA LEU A 216 7.60 9.34 7.28
C LEU A 216 6.62 10.52 7.25
N SER A 217 5.30 10.28 7.25
CA SER A 217 4.31 11.36 7.35
C SER A 217 4.36 12.11 8.68
N ILE A 218 4.83 11.44 9.75
CA ILE A 218 5.00 12.02 11.09
C ILE A 218 6.38 12.65 11.27
N THR A 219 7.43 11.92 10.86
CA THR A 219 8.82 12.34 11.12
C THR A 219 9.38 13.30 10.08
N GLY A 220 8.78 13.32 8.89
CA GLY A 220 9.35 13.98 7.72
C GLY A 220 10.65 13.32 7.25
N GLY A 221 11.29 13.95 6.27
CA GLY A 221 12.54 13.46 5.67
C GLY A 221 12.35 12.23 4.79
N ARG A 222 13.44 11.55 4.48
CA ARG A 222 13.49 10.30 3.69
C ARG A 222 14.48 9.33 4.30
N ILE A 223 14.36 8.04 3.99
CA ILE A 223 15.36 7.04 4.37
C ILE A 223 16.59 7.22 3.47
N THR A 224 17.77 7.28 4.09
CA THR A 224 19.06 7.47 3.41
C THR A 224 19.90 6.20 3.35
N ARG A 225 19.74 5.31 4.34
CA ARG A 225 20.49 4.05 4.43
C ARG A 225 19.64 2.97 5.08
N VAL A 226 19.88 1.72 4.70
CA VAL A 226 19.19 0.55 5.23
C VAL A 226 20.14 -0.62 5.42
N SER A 227 19.96 -1.34 6.53
CA SER A 227 20.50 -2.67 6.79
C SER A 227 19.37 -3.58 7.22
N CYS A 228 19.32 -4.80 6.69
CA CYS A 228 18.25 -5.75 6.98
C CYS A 228 18.79 -7.17 7.17
N MET A 229 18.26 -7.87 8.14
CA MET A 229 18.48 -9.29 8.34
C MET A 229 17.14 -10.03 8.32
N GLY A 230 17.15 -11.26 7.82
CA GLY A 230 15.97 -12.10 7.78
C GLY A 230 16.25 -13.52 8.26
N THR A 231 15.19 -14.28 8.46
CA THR A 231 15.30 -15.73 8.66
C THR A 231 15.95 -16.37 7.42
N LYS A 232 16.29 -17.66 7.48
CA LYS A 232 16.79 -18.37 6.31
C LYS A 232 15.85 -18.20 5.11
N GLN A 233 16.37 -18.30 3.90
CA GLN A 233 15.55 -18.44 2.71
C GLN A 233 14.75 -19.74 2.78
N GLY A 234 13.46 -19.65 2.43
CA GLY A 234 12.48 -20.73 2.57
C GLY A 234 11.73 -20.71 3.89
N SER A 235 10.42 -20.81 3.81
CA SER A 235 9.53 -20.75 4.97
C SER A 235 9.65 -21.96 5.88
N TYR A 236 9.61 -21.73 7.18
CA TYR A 236 9.46 -22.78 8.18
C TYR A 236 8.03 -23.35 8.19
N TYR A 237 7.06 -22.56 7.79
CA TYR A 237 5.64 -22.88 7.85
C TYR A 237 5.11 -23.50 6.56
N THR A 238 5.43 -22.91 5.41
CA THR A 238 4.92 -23.36 4.10
C THR A 238 6.01 -24.05 3.30
N LYS A 239 5.95 -25.38 3.21
CA LYS A 239 6.93 -26.15 2.45
C LYS A 239 6.94 -25.77 0.97
N GLY A 240 8.14 -25.58 0.41
CA GLY A 240 8.31 -25.21 -1.01
C GLY A 240 8.04 -23.74 -1.30
N PHE A 241 7.78 -22.93 -0.29
CA PHE A 241 7.61 -21.49 -0.41
C PHE A 241 8.96 -20.80 -0.13
N ASP A 242 9.62 -20.29 -1.18
CA ASP A 242 10.96 -19.75 -1.10
C ASP A 242 10.96 -18.26 -0.69
N VAL A 243 10.38 -17.99 0.47
CA VAL A 243 10.28 -16.66 1.08
C VAL A 243 10.72 -16.75 2.53
N ARG A 244 11.36 -15.71 3.02
CA ARG A 244 11.71 -15.58 4.44
C ARG A 244 10.44 -15.42 5.27
N ASP A 245 10.42 -16.00 6.48
CA ASP A 245 9.27 -15.87 7.37
C ASP A 245 9.21 -14.53 8.07
N LEU A 246 10.37 -13.93 8.35
CA LEU A 246 10.50 -12.64 9.03
C LEU A 246 11.76 -11.92 8.57
N GLU A 247 11.64 -10.63 8.38
CA GLU A 247 12.74 -9.72 8.09
C GLU A 247 12.67 -8.49 9.00
N CYS A 248 13.86 -8.05 9.45
CA CYS A 248 14.02 -6.88 10.34
C CYS A 248 15.01 -5.91 9.71
N ALA A 249 14.56 -4.69 9.45
CA ALA A 249 15.37 -3.61 8.88
C ALA A 249 15.65 -2.52 9.92
N ILE A 250 16.88 -2.03 9.94
CA ILE A 250 17.29 -0.79 10.62
C ILE A 250 17.59 0.22 9.52
N MET A 251 16.96 1.39 9.59
CA MET A 251 17.07 2.44 8.57
C MET A 251 17.43 3.77 9.20
N HIS A 252 18.17 4.60 8.49
CA HIS A 252 18.53 5.95 8.89
C HIS A 252 17.73 6.96 8.09
N ASN A 253 17.01 7.83 8.79
CA ASN A 253 16.24 8.92 8.21
C ASN A 253 17.13 10.18 8.05
N SER A 254 16.90 10.99 7.01
CA SER A 254 17.64 12.24 6.77
C SER A 254 17.51 13.28 7.89
N ASN A 255 16.47 13.15 8.73
CA ASN A 255 16.28 13.97 9.94
C ASN A 255 17.00 13.38 11.17
N ASP A 256 17.95 12.45 10.97
CA ASP A 256 18.73 11.82 12.02
C ASP A 256 17.88 11.00 13.02
N ALA A 257 16.85 10.33 12.52
CA ALA A 257 16.09 9.34 13.28
C ALA A 257 16.42 7.91 12.80
N ILE A 258 16.42 6.97 13.73
CA ILE A 258 16.55 5.54 13.42
C ILE A 258 15.18 4.90 13.36
N PHE A 259 14.90 4.19 12.26
CA PHE A 259 13.70 3.38 12.10
C PHE A 259 14.04 1.91 12.28
N CYS A 260 13.24 1.20 13.07
CA CYS A 260 13.32 -0.24 13.22
C CYS A 260 12.03 -0.89 12.72
N LEU A 261 12.09 -1.60 11.60
CA LEU A 261 10.91 -2.09 10.88
C LEU A 261 10.96 -3.60 10.70
N ARG A 262 9.81 -4.25 10.87
CA ARG A 262 9.69 -5.72 10.73
C ARG A 262 8.53 -6.07 9.81
N ALA A 263 8.74 -7.08 8.96
CA ALA A 263 7.69 -7.64 8.14
C ALA A 263 7.77 -9.17 8.11
N GLY A 264 6.62 -9.83 8.12
CA GLY A 264 6.51 -11.29 8.07
C GLY A 264 5.10 -11.75 7.75
N PHE A 265 4.98 -12.88 7.06
CA PHE A 265 3.68 -13.43 6.67
C PHE A 265 3.31 -14.74 7.34
N THR A 266 4.24 -15.35 8.05
CA THR A 266 4.04 -16.65 8.69
C THR A 266 4.19 -16.58 10.21
N THR A 267 4.20 -15.36 10.77
CA THR A 267 4.33 -15.14 12.20
C THR A 267 2.97 -15.07 12.86
N PRO A 268 2.63 -15.99 13.78
CA PRO A 268 1.41 -15.85 14.59
C PRO A 268 1.42 -14.53 15.34
N PHE A 269 0.33 -13.79 15.27
CA PHE A 269 0.17 -12.52 15.96
C PHE A 269 -1.22 -12.38 16.59
N GLY A 270 -1.32 -11.67 17.71
CA GLY A 270 -2.58 -11.23 18.25
C GLY A 270 -3.11 -10.03 17.44
N ARG A 271 -4.40 -9.99 17.13
CA ARG A 271 -5.01 -8.83 16.49
C ARG A 271 -4.80 -7.58 17.33
N LYS A 272 -4.28 -6.53 16.72
CA LYS A 272 -4.15 -5.21 17.30
C LYS A 272 -5.44 -4.42 17.09
N GLN A 273 -5.76 -3.54 17.99
CA GLN A 273 -7.00 -2.77 17.89
C GLN A 273 -6.98 -1.86 16.65
N GLY A 274 -7.90 -2.07 15.73
CA GLY A 274 -8.11 -1.23 14.53
C GLY A 274 -7.08 -1.37 13.42
N THR A 275 -5.88 -1.92 13.67
CA THR A 275 -4.79 -1.99 12.71
C THR A 275 -4.40 -3.41 12.29
N SER A 276 -5.07 -4.43 12.81
CA SER A 276 -4.83 -5.84 12.47
C SER A 276 -3.37 -6.26 12.63
N ALA A 277 -2.61 -6.31 11.54
CA ALA A 277 -1.22 -6.76 11.47
C ALA A 277 -0.18 -5.68 11.81
N HIS A 278 -0.60 -4.43 11.91
CA HIS A 278 0.30 -3.28 12.03
C HIS A 278 0.47 -2.81 13.47
N TRP A 279 1.66 -2.32 13.78
CA TRP A 279 1.96 -1.69 15.04
C TRP A 279 3.01 -0.60 14.86
N TYR A 280 2.93 0.47 15.67
CA TYR A 280 3.78 1.65 15.54
C TYR A 280 4.20 2.22 16.90
N GLN A 281 5.41 2.79 16.94
CA GLN A 281 5.94 3.56 18.04
C GLN A 281 6.78 4.74 17.53
N ILE A 282 6.68 5.87 18.24
CA ILE A 282 7.53 7.06 18.02
C ILE A 282 8.17 7.43 19.35
N LYS A 283 9.47 7.77 19.35
CA LYS A 283 10.18 8.35 20.50
C LYS A 283 10.78 9.68 20.12
N GLY A 284 10.42 10.69 20.90
CA GLY A 284 10.98 12.03 20.84
C GLY A 284 11.61 12.46 22.15
N THR A 285 12.24 13.62 22.15
CA THR A 285 12.92 14.16 23.36
C THR A 285 11.96 14.67 24.44
N LYS A 286 10.71 14.98 24.07
CA LYS A 286 9.68 15.45 24.99
C LYS A 286 8.62 14.39 25.28
N GLN A 287 8.27 13.59 24.28
CA GLN A 287 7.18 12.63 24.35
C GLN A 287 7.46 11.38 23.49
N SER A 288 6.95 10.24 23.97
CA SER A 288 6.90 8.99 23.22
C SER A 288 5.47 8.51 23.13
N VAL A 289 5.12 7.87 22.03
CA VAL A 289 3.80 7.27 21.82
C VAL A 289 3.93 5.84 21.30
N GLU A 290 2.98 5.01 21.69
CA GLU A 290 2.93 3.61 21.30
C GLU A 290 1.49 3.21 20.98
N TRP A 291 1.30 2.50 19.85
CA TRP A 291 0.02 1.90 19.51
C TRP A 291 -0.25 0.63 20.33
N SER A 292 -1.50 0.20 20.43
CA SER A 292 -1.88 -1.04 21.13
C SER A 292 -1.20 -2.27 20.51
N ARG A 293 -0.61 -3.14 21.35
CA ARG A 293 -0.01 -4.41 20.89
C ARG A 293 -1.02 -5.55 20.74
N SER A 294 -2.19 -5.42 21.36
CA SER A 294 -3.25 -6.43 21.32
C SER A 294 -4.62 -5.77 21.52
N THR A 295 -5.69 -6.54 21.39
CA THR A 295 -7.06 -6.09 21.72
C THR A 295 -7.27 -5.84 23.22
N LEU A 296 -6.36 -6.30 24.08
CA LEU A 296 -6.39 -6.10 25.52
C LEU A 296 -5.53 -4.89 25.98
N ASP A 297 -4.78 -4.32 25.04
CA ASP A 297 -3.91 -3.17 25.27
C ASP A 297 -4.54 -1.90 24.70
N LYS A 298 -4.10 -0.73 25.14
CA LYS A 298 -4.55 0.57 24.64
C LYS A 298 -3.40 1.38 24.10
N PRO A 299 -3.64 2.30 23.18
CA PRO A 299 -2.63 3.28 22.79
C PRO A 299 -2.21 4.10 24.02
N LYS A 300 -0.94 4.47 24.08
CA LYS A 300 -0.39 5.18 25.24
C LYS A 300 0.66 6.20 24.84
N ALA A 301 0.80 7.19 25.69
CA ALA A 301 1.85 8.19 25.62
C ALA A 301 2.63 8.27 26.92
N TYR A 302 3.90 8.66 26.82
CA TYR A 302 4.77 9.04 27.92
C TYR A 302 5.29 10.45 27.65
N VAL A 303 4.95 11.39 28.51
CA VAL A 303 5.48 12.74 28.50
C VAL A 303 6.65 12.82 29.49
N HIS A 304 7.73 13.51 29.11
CA HIS A 304 8.91 13.63 29.97
C HIS A 304 8.55 14.22 31.34
N GLY A 305 8.88 13.49 32.42
CA GLY A 305 8.58 13.87 33.79
C GLY A 305 7.20 13.45 34.31
N GLU A 306 6.41 12.74 33.51
CA GLU A 306 5.10 12.20 33.86
C GLU A 306 5.09 10.67 33.77
N ASP A 307 3.99 10.03 34.22
CA ASP A 307 3.77 8.59 34.00
C ASP A 307 3.14 8.33 32.64
N TRP A 308 3.12 7.06 32.21
CA TRP A 308 2.39 6.61 31.03
C TRP A 308 0.89 6.90 31.16
N SER A 309 0.30 7.50 30.13
CA SER A 309 -1.13 7.72 30.00
C SER A 309 -1.72 6.87 28.87
N GLU A 310 -2.94 6.35 29.09
CA GLU A 310 -3.69 5.62 28.08
C GLU A 310 -4.54 6.57 27.22
N HIS A 311 -4.60 6.32 25.93
CA HIS A 311 -5.31 7.15 24.93
C HIS A 311 -6.26 6.31 24.05
N PRO A 312 -7.31 5.68 24.62
CA PRO A 312 -8.24 4.85 23.85
C PRO A 312 -8.96 5.63 22.74
N GLU A 313 -9.11 6.94 22.88
CA GLU A 313 -9.71 7.83 21.88
C GLU A 313 -8.93 7.91 20.58
N TRP A 314 -7.65 7.54 20.56
CA TRP A 314 -6.88 7.49 19.31
C TRP A 314 -7.37 6.39 18.36
N GLY A 315 -7.98 5.33 18.90
CA GLY A 315 -8.57 4.23 18.13
C GLY A 315 -9.96 4.54 17.54
N THR A 316 -10.54 5.68 17.87
CA THR A 316 -11.84 6.06 17.36
C THR A 316 -11.73 6.74 16.00
N ALA A 317 -12.67 6.47 15.10
CA ALA A 317 -12.77 7.23 13.86
C ALA A 317 -12.92 8.73 14.17
N ASP A 318 -12.44 9.57 13.24
CA ASP A 318 -12.64 11.01 13.37
C ASP A 318 -14.15 11.30 13.41
N PRO A 319 -14.66 11.89 14.50
CA PRO A 319 -16.08 12.19 14.62
C PRO A 319 -16.56 13.25 13.61
N GLU A 320 -15.65 14.08 13.09
CA GLU A 320 -15.95 15.09 12.08
C GLU A 320 -15.88 14.55 10.66
N ALA A 321 -15.28 13.36 10.46
CA ALA A 321 -15.29 12.72 9.15
C ALA A 321 -16.72 12.35 8.74
N ALA A 322 -17.05 12.50 7.46
CA ALA A 322 -18.32 12.08 6.91
C ALA A 322 -18.60 10.59 7.22
N GLU A 323 -19.87 10.23 7.40
CA GLU A 323 -20.25 8.88 7.84
C GLU A 323 -19.74 7.79 6.91
N GLU A 324 -19.77 8.02 5.60
CA GLU A 324 -19.24 7.11 4.59
C GLU A 324 -17.75 6.84 4.74
N PHE A 325 -16.98 7.78 5.29
CA PHE A 325 -15.54 7.61 5.55
C PHE A 325 -15.30 6.80 6.81
N ARG A 326 -16.08 7.09 7.87
CA ARG A 326 -15.97 6.36 9.13
C ARG A 326 -16.27 4.87 8.99
N ASN A 327 -17.12 4.51 8.02
CA ASN A 327 -17.56 3.13 7.76
C ASN A 327 -16.74 2.41 6.67
N ALA A 328 -15.73 3.06 6.05
CA ALA A 328 -14.83 2.40 5.12
C ALA A 328 -13.92 1.38 5.85
N ALA A 329 -13.40 0.40 5.12
CA ALA A 329 -12.48 -0.58 5.68
C ALA A 329 -11.20 0.09 6.21
N HIS A 330 -10.38 -0.65 6.95
CA HIS A 330 -9.22 -0.14 7.68
C HIS A 330 -9.54 1.09 8.55
N GLY A 331 -10.67 1.06 9.28
CA GLY A 331 -11.06 2.15 10.18
C GLY A 331 -11.34 3.48 9.47
N GLY A 332 -11.83 3.43 8.22
CA GLY A 332 -12.13 4.59 7.39
C GLY A 332 -11.02 4.98 6.42
N ALA A 333 -9.82 4.45 6.58
CA ALA A 333 -8.63 4.90 5.84
C ALA A 333 -8.69 4.60 4.34
N ASP A 334 -9.38 3.56 3.90
CA ASP A 334 -9.48 3.17 2.48
C ASP A 334 -10.16 4.22 1.58
N TYR A 335 -10.88 5.16 2.15
CA TYR A 335 -11.51 6.23 1.37
C TYR A 335 -10.50 7.27 0.86
N TYR A 336 -9.53 7.63 1.68
CA TYR A 336 -8.65 8.78 1.44
C TYR A 336 -7.78 8.70 0.18
N PRO A 337 -7.20 7.54 -0.21
CA PRO A 337 -6.42 7.48 -1.45
C PRO A 337 -7.21 7.94 -2.67
N MET A 338 -8.46 7.47 -2.81
CA MET A 338 -9.32 7.87 -3.93
C MET A 338 -9.73 9.34 -3.81
N HIS A 339 -10.11 9.79 -2.63
CA HIS A 339 -10.51 11.16 -2.38
C HIS A 339 -9.40 12.15 -2.80
N PHE A 340 -8.18 11.96 -2.30
CA PHE A 340 -7.06 12.85 -2.63
C PHE A 340 -6.60 12.73 -4.08
N PHE A 341 -6.70 11.56 -4.69
CA PHE A 341 -6.41 11.41 -6.12
C PHE A 341 -7.39 12.21 -6.98
N MET A 342 -8.68 12.11 -6.69
CA MET A 342 -9.71 12.87 -7.38
C MET A 342 -9.55 14.37 -7.18
N ASP A 343 -9.30 14.81 -5.94
CA ASP A 343 -9.07 16.21 -5.62
C ASP A 343 -7.84 16.78 -6.35
N ALA A 344 -6.75 16.00 -6.42
CA ALA A 344 -5.55 16.41 -7.15
C ALA A 344 -5.82 16.63 -8.64
N ILE A 345 -6.63 15.77 -9.26
CA ILE A 345 -7.02 15.91 -10.68
C ILE A 345 -7.97 17.10 -10.88
N LEU A 346 -8.97 17.24 -10.03
CA LEU A 346 -10.01 18.27 -10.17
C LEU A 346 -9.49 19.69 -9.93
N ASN A 347 -8.56 19.85 -8.99
CA ASN A 347 -8.04 21.12 -8.53
C ASN A 347 -6.61 21.41 -9.05
N ASP A 348 -6.05 20.52 -9.86
CA ASP A 348 -4.67 20.58 -10.37
C ASP A 348 -3.63 20.78 -9.25
N THR A 349 -3.77 20.05 -8.16
CA THR A 349 -2.84 20.07 -7.02
C THR A 349 -1.98 18.81 -6.99
N GLU A 350 -0.97 18.78 -6.10
CA GLU A 350 -0.17 17.57 -5.91
C GLU A 350 -0.97 16.52 -5.15
N PRO A 351 -0.88 15.23 -5.56
CA PRO A 351 -1.49 14.13 -4.82
C PRO A 351 -0.91 13.98 -3.41
N SER A 352 -1.73 13.57 -2.47
CA SER A 352 -1.33 13.39 -1.07
C SER A 352 -0.25 12.31 -0.86
N MET A 353 -0.15 11.34 -1.77
CA MET A 353 0.91 10.33 -1.82
C MET A 353 1.48 10.32 -3.23
N ASP A 354 2.19 11.38 -3.57
CA ASP A 354 2.77 11.61 -4.89
C ASP A 354 3.86 10.57 -5.27
N VAL A 355 4.38 10.67 -6.49
CA VAL A 355 5.38 9.72 -6.99
C VAL A 355 6.64 9.69 -6.14
N TYR A 356 7.08 10.83 -5.60
CA TYR A 356 8.29 10.88 -4.77
C TYR A 356 8.07 10.18 -3.44
N GLN A 357 6.97 10.49 -2.75
CA GLN A 357 6.62 9.81 -1.51
C GLN A 357 6.42 8.30 -1.72
N ALA A 358 5.84 7.92 -2.86
CA ALA A 358 5.65 6.52 -3.23
C ALA A 358 6.98 5.76 -3.36
N VAL A 359 7.92 6.30 -4.15
CA VAL A 359 9.24 5.66 -4.33
C VAL A 359 10.11 5.77 -3.08
N GLU A 360 9.97 6.82 -2.27
CA GLU A 360 10.64 6.98 -0.97
C GLU A 360 10.18 5.95 0.08
N THR A 361 9.04 5.26 -0.15
CA THR A 361 8.64 4.11 0.66
C THR A 361 9.00 2.78 0.01
N ALA A 362 8.98 2.67 -1.31
CA ALA A 362 9.30 1.45 -2.03
C ALA A 362 10.82 1.16 -2.06
N ALA A 363 11.64 2.15 -2.37
CA ALA A 363 13.10 1.95 -2.52
C ALA A 363 13.78 1.45 -1.24
N PRO A 364 13.50 1.98 -0.02
CA PRO A 364 14.07 1.41 1.20
C PRO A 364 13.65 -0.04 1.43
N ALA A 365 12.42 -0.42 1.09
CA ALA A 365 11.94 -1.79 1.20
C ALA A 365 12.64 -2.74 0.21
N ILE A 366 12.83 -2.32 -1.04
CA ILE A 366 13.57 -3.05 -2.06
C ILE A 366 15.02 -3.28 -1.62
N LEU A 367 15.69 -2.24 -1.13
CA LEU A 367 17.06 -2.31 -0.67
C LEU A 367 17.20 -3.05 0.67
N ALA A 368 16.17 -3.08 1.49
CA ALA A 368 16.11 -3.94 2.67
C ALA A 368 16.13 -5.42 2.28
N ALA A 369 15.31 -5.83 1.30
CA ALA A 369 15.35 -7.18 0.77
C ALA A 369 16.72 -7.55 0.18
N GLU A 370 17.36 -6.63 -0.54
CA GLU A 370 18.70 -6.81 -1.05
C GLU A 370 19.75 -6.92 0.06
N SER A 371 19.68 -6.06 1.08
CA SER A 371 20.54 -6.13 2.27
C SER A 371 20.41 -7.49 2.96
N ALA A 372 19.19 -8.01 3.13
CA ALA A 372 18.95 -9.31 3.74
C ALA A 372 19.59 -10.45 2.93
N ARG A 373 19.55 -10.39 1.59
CA ARG A 373 20.25 -11.34 0.70
C ARG A 373 21.77 -11.27 0.82
N ARG A 374 22.31 -10.08 1.14
CA ARG A 374 23.74 -9.83 1.35
C ARG A 374 24.18 -9.94 2.82
N GLY A 375 23.39 -10.56 3.68
CA GLY A 375 23.75 -10.82 5.08
C GLY A 375 23.76 -9.61 5.99
N GLY A 376 22.97 -8.58 5.67
CA GLY A 376 22.84 -7.37 6.47
C GLY A 376 23.72 -6.20 6.04
N GLU A 377 24.28 -6.24 4.81
CA GLU A 377 25.08 -5.15 4.27
C GLU A 377 24.32 -3.82 4.36
N LEU A 378 25.02 -2.77 4.79
CA LEU A 378 24.46 -1.41 4.81
C LEU A 378 24.41 -0.84 3.39
N ILE A 379 23.23 -0.48 2.91
CA ILE A 379 23.01 0.00 1.54
C ILE A 379 22.47 1.44 1.58
N GLU A 380 23.03 2.30 0.72
CA GLU A 380 22.55 3.67 0.52
C GLU A 380 21.26 3.68 -0.31
N VAL A 381 20.28 4.50 0.11
CA VAL A 381 19.02 4.69 -0.61
C VAL A 381 19.13 5.91 -1.51
N PRO A 382 18.84 5.80 -2.82
CA PRO A 382 18.89 6.91 -3.75
C PRO A 382 18.01 8.08 -3.35
N ASP A 383 18.42 9.30 -3.76
CA ASP A 383 17.56 10.47 -3.74
C ASP A 383 16.88 10.63 -5.09
N PHE A 384 15.56 10.54 -5.14
CA PHE A 384 14.78 10.63 -6.37
C PHE A 384 14.36 12.08 -6.71
N ARG A 385 14.69 13.06 -5.86
CA ARG A 385 14.32 14.46 -6.03
C ARG A 385 15.39 15.29 -6.73
N ILE A 386 16.59 14.74 -6.93
CA ILE A 386 17.72 15.35 -7.62
C ILE A 386 17.76 14.97 -9.11
#